data_216408830f80080f740416b55cd858cd
#
_entry.id   216408830f80080f740416b55cd858cd
#
_cell.length_a   1.000
_cell.length_b   1.000
_cell.length_c   1.000
_cell.angle_alpha   90.00
_cell.angle_beta   90.00
_cell.angle_gamma   90.00
#
_symmetry.space_group_name_H-M   'P 1'
#
loop_
_entity.id
_entity.type
_entity.pdbx_description
1 polymer ?
#
loop_
_entity_poly.entity_id
_entity_poly.type
_entity_poly.pdbx_seq_one_letter_code
_entity_poly.pdbx_strand_id
1 'polypeptide(L)'
;MGDQELALREAELKLLLRENGVTYNIYSENHERDWPLDLMPVVFPSSEWAGLERGLIQRAELQSLIFRDLHGKRSLIAEGIIPAEFLFGHCDWLPAVCTPQMQENLHIPLVGFDLSRGPDGIWRVLADRVQNPSGAGYALQNRVLMSKVFPSLYREAGVHRLVHWFRALRAELRACAPAGVENPHLVLLSPGPGHETWFEHSYLATYLGLTLVRGQDLELRGDRIWVRAVSGDRPVDVILRRVNDTWCDPLYLRPDSLLGVPGLVRAVQAGTVAIVNPLGAGVLNNPGLLAFLPKICKHLLGEDLLLPSLATYWCGDESACTYVLDHLGSMVIKSAFPTPDSASIHGSTLDQAGLESLRQRITSKPSHWVAQEECTHSVVPAWQNGEHVKRHMVLRTFACGNLRTGYRIMPGGLTRMGVSEHELVVSNQDGGISKDTWILSSEPERERLNRDAVLSVGMQTGTSSLPAAATESLFWSGRYLERALVLIRRLREVLALDPEDSLAQESSAAISCASGGLWNASAIRPKEQLSKLVFDASVAGSIAFDLYWLVWNGRSLRGIVGAEIMG
;
A
#
# COMPACT_ATOMS: atom_id res chain seq x y z
N MET A 1 -25.74 5.91 21.48
CA MET A 1 -25.01 4.85 22.19
C MET A 1 -24.35 5.46 23.42
N GLY A 2 -24.40 4.78 24.55
CA GLY A 2 -23.64 5.19 25.75
C GLY A 2 -22.21 4.65 25.73
N ASP A 3 -21.34 5.21 26.59
CA ASP A 3 -19.91 4.89 26.63
C ASP A 3 -19.62 3.40 26.89
N GLN A 4 -20.46 2.73 27.69
CA GLN A 4 -20.34 1.28 27.93
C GLN A 4 -20.55 0.46 26.65
N GLU A 5 -21.50 0.83 25.82
CA GLU A 5 -21.74 0.15 24.55
C GLU A 5 -20.60 0.41 23.57
N LEU A 6 -20.08 1.64 23.51
CA LEU A 6 -18.90 1.96 22.69
C LEU A 6 -17.67 1.13 23.10
N ALA A 7 -17.44 0.97 24.40
CA ALA A 7 -16.33 0.13 24.89
C ALA A 7 -16.49 -1.34 24.49
N LEU A 8 -17.71 -1.89 24.52
CA LEU A 8 -17.99 -3.26 24.05
C LEU A 8 -17.75 -3.39 22.55
N ARG A 9 -18.19 -2.41 21.75
CA ARG A 9 -17.95 -2.40 20.30
C ARG A 9 -16.46 -2.25 19.94
N GLU A 10 -15.73 -1.50 20.76
CA GLU A 10 -14.28 -1.39 20.60
C GLU A 10 -13.57 -2.74 20.82
N ALA A 11 -13.98 -3.47 21.86
CA ALA A 11 -13.45 -4.80 22.13
C ALA A 11 -13.77 -5.79 21.00
N GLU A 12 -15.03 -5.76 20.48
CA GLU A 12 -15.46 -6.55 19.31
C GLU A 12 -14.63 -6.21 18.07
N LEU A 13 -14.43 -4.92 17.79
CA LEU A 13 -13.62 -4.47 16.65
C LEU A 13 -12.17 -4.95 16.74
N LYS A 14 -11.55 -4.83 17.93
CA LYS A 14 -10.17 -5.30 18.17
C LYS A 14 -10.05 -6.82 17.96
N LEU A 15 -11.04 -7.58 18.40
CA LEU A 15 -11.08 -9.03 18.15
C LEU A 15 -11.18 -9.34 16.66
N LEU A 16 -12.11 -8.71 15.95
CA LEU A 16 -12.30 -8.89 14.51
C LEU A 16 -11.06 -8.49 13.69
N LEU A 17 -10.35 -7.43 14.08
CA LEU A 17 -9.09 -7.02 13.43
C LEU A 17 -8.03 -8.13 13.56
N ARG A 18 -7.88 -8.72 14.74
CA ARG A 18 -6.93 -9.82 14.99
C ARG A 18 -7.33 -11.09 14.25
N GLU A 19 -8.59 -11.51 14.33
CA GLU A 19 -9.09 -12.69 13.61
C GLU A 19 -8.92 -12.58 12.09
N ASN A 20 -9.06 -11.37 11.54
CA ASN A 20 -8.81 -11.14 10.10
C ASN A 20 -7.31 -10.86 9.80
N GLY A 21 -6.44 -10.88 10.80
CA GLY A 21 -5.01 -10.64 10.65
C GLY A 21 -4.68 -9.30 10.00
N VAL A 22 -5.43 -8.24 10.34
CA VAL A 22 -5.23 -6.92 9.73
C VAL A 22 -4.03 -6.26 10.38
N THR A 23 -2.93 -6.17 9.65
CA THR A 23 -1.65 -5.68 10.16
C THR A 23 -1.03 -4.63 9.25
N TYR A 24 -0.12 -3.85 9.81
CA TYR A 24 0.72 -2.88 9.12
C TYR A 24 2.16 -3.05 9.62
N ASN A 25 3.11 -3.28 8.71
CA ASN A 25 4.50 -3.49 9.09
C ASN A 25 5.25 -2.16 9.19
N ILE A 26 6.09 -2.02 10.20
CA ILE A 26 7.00 -0.88 10.32
C ILE A 26 8.41 -1.36 10.00
N TYR A 27 9.01 -0.79 8.96
CA TYR A 27 10.36 -1.18 8.49
C TYR A 27 11.44 -1.12 9.57
N SER A 28 11.35 -0.16 10.51
CA SER A 28 12.37 0.05 11.54
C SER A 28 12.33 -0.98 12.67
N GLU A 29 11.21 -1.67 12.89
CA GLU A 29 11.00 -2.48 14.08
C GLU A 29 10.96 -3.99 13.81
N ASN A 30 10.91 -4.41 12.54
CA ASN A 30 10.73 -5.81 12.13
C ASN A 30 9.51 -6.49 12.80
N HIS A 31 8.53 -5.67 13.23
CA HIS A 31 7.33 -6.07 13.94
C HIS A 31 6.09 -5.70 13.13
N GLU A 32 5.13 -6.64 13.06
CA GLU A 32 3.77 -6.34 12.63
C GLU A 32 3.04 -5.64 13.77
N ARG A 33 2.42 -4.50 13.47
CA ARG A 33 1.47 -3.86 14.38
C ARG A 33 0.05 -4.20 13.96
N ASP A 34 -0.82 -4.42 14.96
CA ASP A 34 -2.25 -4.46 14.73
C ASP A 34 -2.70 -3.17 14.04
N TRP A 35 -3.56 -3.28 13.04
CA TRP A 35 -4.11 -2.13 12.34
C TRP A 35 -5.00 -1.30 13.28
N PRO A 36 -4.69 -0.03 13.54
CA PRO A 36 -5.51 0.80 14.41
C PRO A 36 -6.72 1.32 13.65
N LEU A 37 -7.93 0.95 14.07
CA LEU A 37 -9.19 1.43 13.52
C LEU A 37 -10.07 2.02 14.62
N ASP A 38 -10.50 3.27 14.44
CA ASP A 38 -11.42 3.96 15.33
C ASP A 38 -12.88 3.60 15.03
N LEU A 39 -13.71 3.52 16.07
CA LEU A 39 -15.12 3.16 15.98
C LEU A 39 -15.99 4.21 15.29
N MET A 40 -15.58 5.47 15.29
CA MET A 40 -16.38 6.57 14.73
C MET A 40 -16.02 6.79 13.27
N PRO A 41 -16.89 6.45 12.30
CA PRO A 41 -16.64 6.74 10.90
C PRO A 41 -16.67 8.24 10.64
N VAL A 42 -15.98 8.67 9.59
CA VAL A 42 -16.19 10.01 9.03
C VAL A 42 -17.35 9.93 8.05
N VAL A 43 -18.34 10.80 8.23
CA VAL A 43 -19.59 10.74 7.45
C VAL A 43 -19.69 11.95 6.53
N PHE A 44 -19.96 11.70 5.25
CA PHE A 44 -20.17 12.70 4.23
C PHE A 44 -21.60 12.65 3.69
N PRO A 45 -22.31 13.78 3.67
CA PRO A 45 -23.55 13.90 2.90
C PRO A 45 -23.28 13.67 1.40
N SER A 46 -24.23 13.07 0.67
CA SER A 46 -24.14 12.86 -0.77
C SER A 46 -23.87 14.13 -1.57
N SER A 47 -24.42 15.26 -1.15
CA SER A 47 -24.25 16.56 -1.83
C SER A 47 -22.80 17.09 -1.72
N GLU A 48 -22.16 16.96 -0.56
CA GLU A 48 -20.75 17.32 -0.38
C GLU A 48 -19.84 16.41 -1.19
N TRP A 49 -20.11 15.10 -1.15
CA TRP A 49 -19.33 14.13 -1.91
C TRP A 49 -19.42 14.34 -3.43
N ALA A 50 -20.58 14.66 -3.96
CA ALA A 50 -20.77 14.93 -5.39
C ALA A 50 -19.92 16.11 -5.90
N GLY A 51 -19.66 17.11 -5.05
CA GLY A 51 -18.75 18.20 -5.35
C GLY A 51 -17.30 17.72 -5.46
N LEU A 52 -16.84 16.94 -4.49
CA LEU A 52 -15.51 16.34 -4.47
C LEU A 52 -15.31 15.38 -5.65
N GLU A 53 -16.28 14.51 -5.91
CA GLU A 53 -16.23 13.50 -6.97
C GLU A 53 -15.95 14.13 -8.34
N ARG A 54 -16.65 15.21 -8.70
CA ARG A 54 -16.44 15.91 -9.97
C ARG A 54 -15.02 16.45 -10.11
N GLY A 55 -14.48 17.08 -9.05
CA GLY A 55 -13.12 17.61 -9.06
C GLY A 55 -12.06 16.49 -9.10
N LEU A 56 -12.32 15.37 -8.45
CA LEU A 56 -11.43 14.21 -8.45
C LEU A 56 -11.43 13.48 -9.81
N ILE A 57 -12.58 13.41 -10.50
CA ILE A 57 -12.67 12.87 -11.88
C ILE A 57 -11.82 13.72 -12.81
N GLN A 58 -12.02 15.04 -12.84
CA GLN A 58 -11.22 15.95 -13.65
C GLN A 58 -9.72 15.79 -13.36
N ARG A 59 -9.36 15.66 -12.10
CA ARG A 59 -7.97 15.51 -11.69
C ARG A 59 -7.35 14.17 -12.11
N ALA A 60 -8.11 13.06 -12.03
CA ALA A 60 -7.67 11.76 -12.53
C ALA A 60 -7.45 11.74 -14.04
N GLU A 61 -8.35 12.38 -14.78
CA GLU A 61 -8.21 12.59 -16.21
C GLU A 61 -6.96 13.43 -16.54
N LEU A 62 -6.77 14.52 -15.80
CA LEU A 62 -5.61 15.38 -15.95
C LEU A 62 -4.30 14.63 -15.72
N GLN A 63 -4.20 13.77 -14.68
CA GLN A 63 -3.01 12.95 -14.43
C GLN A 63 -2.69 12.04 -15.63
N SER A 64 -3.69 11.43 -16.25
CA SER A 64 -3.49 10.62 -17.45
C SER A 64 -3.07 11.44 -18.68
N LEU A 65 -3.61 12.63 -18.85
CA LEU A 65 -3.22 13.53 -19.92
C LEU A 65 -1.79 14.03 -19.75
N ILE A 66 -1.39 14.40 -18.52
CA ILE A 66 -0.01 14.79 -18.20
C ILE A 66 0.93 13.61 -18.51
N PHE A 67 0.61 12.41 -18.04
CA PHE A 67 1.44 11.23 -18.29
C PHE A 67 1.64 10.98 -19.79
N ARG A 68 0.56 11.04 -20.54
CA ARG A 68 0.58 10.86 -22.01
C ARG A 68 1.37 11.97 -22.72
N ASP A 69 1.25 13.22 -22.29
CA ASP A 69 2.02 14.33 -22.88
C ASP A 69 3.51 14.16 -22.58
N LEU A 70 3.90 13.94 -21.34
CA LEU A 70 5.30 13.83 -20.93
C LEU A 70 6.02 12.66 -21.61
N HIS A 71 5.34 11.52 -21.80
CA HIS A 71 5.92 10.36 -22.48
C HIS A 71 5.73 10.38 -24.02
N GLY A 72 4.96 11.36 -24.54
CA GLY A 72 4.64 11.53 -25.94
C GLY A 72 5.17 12.84 -26.53
N LYS A 73 4.25 13.76 -26.78
CA LYS A 73 4.52 15.04 -27.48
C LYS A 73 5.37 16.02 -26.66
N ARG A 74 5.31 15.94 -25.34
CA ARG A 74 6.00 16.85 -24.38
C ARG A 74 5.64 18.32 -24.61
N SER A 75 4.40 18.60 -24.98
CA SER A 75 3.94 19.97 -25.22
C SER A 75 4.05 20.83 -23.96
N LEU A 76 3.81 20.26 -22.78
CA LEU A 76 3.97 20.95 -21.50
C LEU A 76 5.39 21.48 -21.26
N ILE A 77 6.41 20.76 -21.76
CA ILE A 77 7.81 21.19 -21.72
C ILE A 77 8.11 22.18 -22.84
N ALA A 78 7.69 21.85 -24.07
CA ALA A 78 7.99 22.65 -25.26
C ALA A 78 7.39 24.08 -25.18
N GLU A 79 6.24 24.23 -24.53
CA GLU A 79 5.57 25.51 -24.31
C GLU A 79 5.96 26.18 -22.98
N GLY A 80 6.89 25.59 -22.22
CA GLY A 80 7.40 26.19 -20.98
C GLY A 80 6.39 26.19 -19.82
N ILE A 81 5.35 25.35 -19.85
CA ILE A 81 4.36 25.23 -18.77
C ILE A 81 4.99 24.52 -17.57
N ILE A 82 5.81 23.49 -17.84
CA ILE A 82 6.63 22.78 -16.86
C ILE A 82 8.10 22.94 -17.27
N PRO A 83 9.01 23.33 -16.37
CA PRO A 83 10.43 23.36 -16.64
C PRO A 83 10.98 21.98 -17.00
N ALA A 84 11.88 21.90 -17.98
CA ALA A 84 12.45 20.64 -18.46
C ALA A 84 13.22 19.88 -17.37
N GLU A 85 13.90 20.59 -16.49
CA GLU A 85 14.63 20.01 -15.35
C GLU A 85 13.73 19.27 -14.39
N PHE A 86 12.47 19.67 -14.28
CA PHE A 86 11.46 19.04 -13.43
C PHE A 86 11.13 17.61 -13.86
N LEU A 87 11.20 17.33 -15.16
CA LEU A 87 11.00 15.99 -15.71
C LEU A 87 12.32 15.23 -15.74
N PHE A 88 13.34 15.79 -16.40
CA PHE A 88 14.57 15.05 -16.72
C PHE A 88 15.49 14.87 -15.51
N GLY A 89 15.32 15.66 -14.46
CA GLY A 89 16.01 15.50 -13.19
C GLY A 89 15.37 14.49 -12.24
N HIS A 90 14.15 14.00 -12.54
CA HIS A 90 13.42 13.10 -11.66
C HIS A 90 13.89 11.65 -11.78
N CYS A 91 14.13 10.96 -10.64
CA CYS A 91 14.62 9.58 -10.63
C CYS A 91 13.64 8.57 -11.26
N ASP A 92 12.34 8.87 -11.23
CA ASP A 92 11.29 8.05 -11.85
C ASP A 92 11.02 8.43 -13.33
N TRP A 93 11.79 9.36 -13.89
CA TRP A 93 11.81 9.55 -15.32
C TRP A 93 12.56 8.39 -15.98
N LEU A 94 11.86 7.56 -16.72
CA LEU A 94 12.37 6.31 -17.28
C LEU A 94 12.37 6.37 -18.82
N PRO A 95 13.44 6.86 -19.47
CA PRO A 95 13.52 6.92 -20.92
C PRO A 95 13.31 5.57 -21.62
N ALA A 96 13.71 4.48 -20.97
CA ALA A 96 13.56 3.12 -21.48
C ALA A 96 12.12 2.71 -21.77
N VAL A 97 11.13 3.34 -21.13
CA VAL A 97 9.70 3.04 -21.37
C VAL A 97 9.02 4.00 -22.32
N CYS A 98 9.75 4.96 -22.90
CA CYS A 98 9.20 5.95 -23.83
C CYS A 98 9.28 5.43 -25.28
N THR A 99 8.44 4.47 -25.65
CA THR A 99 8.40 3.94 -27.02
C THR A 99 7.15 4.41 -27.78
N PRO A 100 7.24 4.61 -29.14
CA PRO A 100 6.08 5.02 -29.93
C PRO A 100 4.87 4.08 -29.80
N GLN A 101 5.10 2.78 -29.68
CA GLN A 101 4.05 1.75 -29.56
C GLN A 101 3.24 1.88 -28.27
N MET A 102 3.82 2.48 -27.22
CA MET A 102 3.14 2.65 -25.93
C MET A 102 2.21 3.88 -25.90
N GLN A 103 2.38 4.85 -26.83
CA GLN A 103 1.74 6.17 -26.74
C GLN A 103 0.23 6.17 -26.95
N GLU A 104 -0.33 5.27 -27.76
CA GLU A 104 -1.76 5.32 -28.12
C GLU A 104 -2.72 4.96 -26.99
N ASN A 105 -2.29 4.13 -26.03
CA ASN A 105 -3.11 3.65 -24.92
C ASN A 105 -2.61 4.08 -23.54
N LEU A 106 -1.67 5.02 -23.47
CA LEU A 106 -1.13 5.51 -22.22
C LEU A 106 -2.20 6.24 -21.40
N HIS A 107 -2.51 5.71 -20.25
CA HIS A 107 -3.34 6.33 -19.22
C HIS A 107 -2.94 5.81 -17.83
N ILE A 108 -3.44 6.43 -16.80
CA ILE A 108 -3.23 6.03 -15.41
C ILE A 108 -4.50 5.34 -14.88
N PRO A 109 -4.56 4.01 -14.82
CA PRO A 109 -5.78 3.30 -14.44
C PRO A 109 -6.20 3.49 -12.98
N LEU A 110 -5.28 3.82 -12.09
CA LEU A 110 -5.53 3.92 -10.64
C LEU A 110 -4.82 5.15 -10.07
N VAL A 111 -5.57 6.07 -9.47
CA VAL A 111 -5.02 7.27 -8.82
C VAL A 111 -5.52 7.33 -7.38
N GLY A 112 -4.64 7.67 -6.44
CA GLY A 112 -5.00 8.01 -5.07
C GLY A 112 -4.85 9.51 -4.84
N PHE A 113 -5.69 10.08 -3.98
CA PHE A 113 -5.66 11.49 -3.62
C PHE A 113 -5.64 11.63 -2.11
N ASP A 114 -4.66 12.34 -1.59
CA ASP A 114 -4.65 12.77 -0.19
C ASP A 114 -5.35 14.13 -0.09
N LEU A 115 -6.43 14.20 0.68
CA LEU A 115 -7.32 15.34 0.80
C LEU A 115 -7.36 15.88 2.22
N SER A 116 -7.41 17.18 2.36
CA SER A 116 -7.70 17.84 3.63
C SER A 116 -8.72 18.96 3.45
N ARG A 117 -9.50 19.19 4.48
CA ARG A 117 -10.40 20.33 4.57
C ARG A 117 -9.79 21.39 5.48
N GLY A 118 -9.62 22.58 4.96
CA GLY A 118 -9.09 23.70 5.72
C GLY A 118 -10.10 24.30 6.71
N PRO A 119 -9.66 25.24 7.56
CA PRO A 119 -10.55 25.98 8.49
C PRO A 119 -11.64 26.80 7.77
N ASP A 120 -11.37 27.17 6.53
CA ASP A 120 -12.30 27.86 5.62
C ASP A 120 -13.38 26.93 5.04
N GLY A 121 -13.37 25.66 5.40
CA GLY A 121 -14.31 24.66 4.91
C GLY A 121 -14.02 24.15 3.49
N ILE A 122 -12.96 24.61 2.83
CA ILE A 122 -12.60 24.22 1.47
C ILE A 122 -11.74 22.97 1.48
N TRP A 123 -12.12 22.00 0.66
CA TRP A 123 -11.32 20.80 0.40
C TRP A 123 -10.16 21.09 -0.55
N ARG A 124 -8.97 20.61 -0.20
CA ARG A 124 -7.75 20.75 -1.00
C ARG A 124 -7.04 19.42 -1.12
N VAL A 125 -6.41 19.21 -2.28
CA VAL A 125 -5.52 18.04 -2.49
C VAL A 125 -4.14 18.38 -1.96
N LEU A 126 -3.66 17.54 -1.06
CA LEU A 126 -2.31 17.61 -0.46
C LEU A 126 -1.27 16.93 -1.33
N ALA A 127 -1.67 15.81 -1.97
CA ALA A 127 -0.82 15.03 -2.86
C ALA A 127 -1.65 14.13 -3.78
N ASP A 128 -1.17 13.97 -5.01
CA ASP A 128 -1.59 12.91 -5.92
C ASP A 128 -0.68 11.70 -5.73
N ARG A 129 -1.26 10.52 -5.69
CA ARG A 129 -0.57 9.23 -5.55
C ARG A 129 -0.83 8.42 -6.80
N VAL A 130 0.16 8.39 -7.69
CA VAL A 130 -0.02 7.83 -9.04
C VAL A 130 0.84 6.60 -9.28
N GLN A 131 2.03 6.52 -8.70
CA GLN A 131 2.96 5.43 -8.98
C GLN A 131 2.37 4.06 -8.61
N ASN A 132 1.97 3.86 -7.36
CA ASN A 132 1.37 2.63 -6.81
C ASN A 132 0.54 2.96 -5.56
N PRO A 133 -0.61 3.65 -5.72
CA PRO A 133 -1.40 4.12 -4.59
C PRO A 133 -1.86 2.96 -3.69
N SER A 134 -1.57 3.05 -2.39
CA SER A 134 -1.94 2.10 -1.34
C SER A 134 -3.04 2.64 -0.44
N GLY A 135 -3.76 1.74 0.23
CA GLY A 135 -4.81 2.08 1.19
C GLY A 135 -6.22 1.67 0.77
N ALA A 136 -6.45 1.33 -0.51
CA ALA A 136 -7.78 0.91 -0.99
C ALA A 136 -8.25 -0.39 -0.34
N GLY A 137 -7.33 -1.35 -0.12
CA GLY A 137 -7.62 -2.60 0.59
C GLY A 137 -7.95 -2.37 2.06
N TYR A 138 -7.22 -1.47 2.72
CA TYR A 138 -7.55 -1.09 4.10
C TYR A 138 -8.89 -0.37 4.20
N ALA A 139 -9.22 0.53 3.26
CA ALA A 139 -10.54 1.17 3.20
C ALA A 139 -11.68 0.14 3.07
N LEU A 140 -11.49 -0.88 2.22
CA LEU A 140 -12.44 -1.98 2.08
C LEU A 140 -12.56 -2.79 3.37
N GLN A 141 -11.46 -3.15 3.99
CA GLN A 141 -11.46 -3.93 5.24
C GLN A 141 -12.10 -3.14 6.38
N ASN A 142 -11.78 -1.85 6.53
CA ASN A 142 -12.42 -0.97 7.51
C ASN A 142 -13.96 -0.97 7.32
N ARG A 143 -14.44 -0.81 6.06
CA ARG A 143 -15.86 -0.85 5.74
C ARG A 143 -16.51 -2.19 6.09
N VAL A 144 -15.84 -3.31 5.81
CA VAL A 144 -16.33 -4.66 6.14
C VAL A 144 -16.46 -4.82 7.65
N LEU A 145 -15.44 -4.43 8.42
CA LEU A 145 -15.46 -4.53 9.87
C LEU A 145 -16.50 -3.62 10.50
N MET A 146 -16.57 -2.36 10.09
CA MET A 146 -17.56 -1.41 10.60
C MET A 146 -19.01 -1.84 10.31
N SER A 147 -19.25 -2.46 9.15
CA SER A 147 -20.57 -3.02 8.84
C SER A 147 -20.96 -4.22 9.70
N LYS A 148 -19.99 -4.96 10.25
CA LYS A 148 -20.21 -6.07 11.21
C LYS A 148 -20.43 -5.54 12.62
N VAL A 149 -19.63 -4.57 13.05
CA VAL A 149 -19.72 -3.96 14.39
C VAL A 149 -21.01 -3.14 14.55
N PHE A 150 -21.44 -2.43 13.52
CA PHE A 150 -22.63 -1.56 13.53
C PHE A 150 -23.64 -1.91 12.43
N PRO A 151 -24.21 -3.14 12.39
CA PRO A 151 -25.02 -3.59 11.24
C PRO A 151 -26.32 -2.80 11.05
N SER A 152 -26.99 -2.40 12.14
CA SER A 152 -28.21 -1.59 12.07
C SER A 152 -27.93 -0.17 11.62
N LEU A 153 -26.95 0.50 12.27
CA LEU A 153 -26.54 1.87 11.93
C LEU A 153 -26.07 1.96 10.47
N TYR A 154 -25.28 1.00 10.01
CA TYR A 154 -24.79 0.95 8.63
C TYR A 154 -25.92 0.88 7.61
N ARG A 155 -26.94 0.06 7.87
CA ARG A 155 -28.12 -0.06 6.99
C ARG A 155 -29.01 1.18 7.02
N GLU A 156 -29.30 1.70 8.20
CA GLU A 156 -30.16 2.87 8.39
C GLU A 156 -29.52 4.14 7.79
N ALA A 157 -28.22 4.28 7.88
CA ALA A 157 -27.48 5.40 7.32
C ALA A 157 -27.39 5.37 5.77
N GLY A 158 -27.75 4.26 5.12
CA GLY A 158 -27.73 4.14 3.66
C GLY A 158 -26.33 4.36 3.07
N VAL A 159 -25.30 3.77 3.68
CA VAL A 159 -23.90 3.96 3.25
C VAL A 159 -23.63 3.30 1.91
N HIS A 160 -23.03 4.02 0.96
CA HIS A 160 -22.62 3.49 -0.35
C HIS A 160 -21.66 2.30 -0.22
N ARG A 161 -21.89 1.28 -1.03
CA ARG A 161 -21.09 0.04 -1.06
C ARG A 161 -19.84 0.20 -1.93
N LEU A 162 -18.69 -0.17 -1.40
CA LEU A 162 -17.41 -0.10 -2.13
C LEU A 162 -17.29 -1.16 -3.24
N VAL A 163 -18.07 -2.23 -3.18
CA VAL A 163 -18.00 -3.36 -4.14
C VAL A 163 -18.11 -2.92 -5.60
N HIS A 164 -18.93 -1.91 -5.90
CA HIS A 164 -19.10 -1.42 -7.27
C HIS A 164 -17.82 -0.78 -7.82
N TRP A 165 -17.09 -0.07 -6.98
CA TRP A 165 -15.81 0.51 -7.36
C TRP A 165 -14.75 -0.57 -7.59
N PHE A 166 -14.65 -1.59 -6.71
CA PHE A 166 -13.71 -2.69 -6.90
C PHE A 166 -14.02 -3.55 -8.13
N ARG A 167 -15.30 -3.71 -8.48
CA ARG A 167 -15.69 -4.33 -9.76
C ARG A 167 -15.23 -3.51 -10.95
N ALA A 168 -15.39 -2.18 -10.88
CA ALA A 168 -14.88 -1.27 -11.92
C ALA A 168 -13.36 -1.34 -12.04
N LEU A 169 -12.63 -1.35 -10.91
CA LEU A 169 -11.18 -1.53 -10.91
C LEU A 169 -10.77 -2.85 -11.57
N ARG A 170 -11.43 -3.97 -11.22
CA ARG A 170 -11.14 -5.26 -11.85
C ARG A 170 -11.43 -5.25 -13.36
N ALA A 171 -12.51 -4.62 -13.78
CA ALA A 171 -12.85 -4.47 -15.20
C ALA A 171 -11.80 -3.64 -15.94
N GLU A 172 -11.32 -2.56 -15.32
CA GLU A 172 -10.26 -1.71 -15.86
C GLU A 172 -8.93 -2.48 -15.99
N LEU A 173 -8.54 -3.24 -14.97
CA LEU A 173 -7.36 -4.10 -15.04
C LEU A 173 -7.44 -5.09 -16.21
N ARG A 174 -8.60 -5.70 -16.45
CA ARG A 174 -8.82 -6.58 -17.60
C ARG A 174 -8.75 -5.84 -18.94
N ALA A 175 -9.25 -4.61 -18.98
CA ALA A 175 -9.23 -3.77 -20.17
C ALA A 175 -7.82 -3.28 -20.55
N CYS A 176 -6.88 -3.27 -19.59
CA CYS A 176 -5.46 -2.96 -19.86
C CYS A 176 -4.72 -4.09 -20.58
N ALA A 177 -5.29 -5.29 -20.72
CA ALA A 177 -4.63 -6.44 -21.35
C ALA A 177 -4.23 -6.15 -22.80
N PRO A 178 -3.16 -6.77 -23.31
CA PRO A 178 -2.77 -6.69 -24.70
C PRO A 178 -3.90 -7.06 -25.66
N ALA A 179 -3.91 -6.47 -26.84
CA ALA A 179 -4.95 -6.70 -27.85
C ALA A 179 -5.07 -8.21 -28.19
N GLY A 180 -6.30 -8.68 -28.34
CA GLY A 180 -6.60 -10.07 -28.69
C GLY A 180 -6.62 -11.07 -27.53
N VAL A 181 -6.40 -10.63 -26.29
CA VAL A 181 -6.49 -11.49 -25.11
C VAL A 181 -7.90 -11.40 -24.50
N GLU A 182 -8.73 -12.42 -24.70
CA GLU A 182 -10.11 -12.44 -24.19
C GLU A 182 -10.18 -12.68 -22.67
N ASN A 183 -9.36 -13.60 -22.16
CA ASN A 183 -9.33 -14.00 -20.75
C ASN A 183 -7.94 -13.75 -20.14
N PRO A 184 -7.60 -12.49 -19.83
CA PRO A 184 -6.28 -12.14 -19.37
C PRO A 184 -5.95 -12.74 -18.01
N HIS A 185 -4.73 -13.23 -17.86
CA HIS A 185 -4.17 -13.65 -16.60
C HIS A 185 -3.59 -12.41 -15.88
N LEU A 186 -4.25 -12.05 -14.79
CA LEU A 186 -3.90 -10.90 -13.98
C LEU A 186 -3.12 -11.35 -12.74
N VAL A 187 -2.01 -10.69 -12.47
CA VAL A 187 -1.21 -10.93 -11.26
C VAL A 187 -1.03 -9.64 -10.46
N LEU A 188 -0.81 -9.78 -9.15
CA LEU A 188 -0.38 -8.69 -8.28
C LEU A 188 1.08 -8.92 -7.90
N LEU A 189 1.98 -8.06 -8.39
CA LEU A 189 3.41 -8.11 -8.07
C LEU A 189 3.68 -7.36 -6.77
N SER A 190 4.12 -8.10 -5.75
CA SER A 190 4.41 -7.59 -4.41
C SER A 190 5.90 -7.75 -4.05
N PRO A 191 6.45 -6.82 -3.23
CA PRO A 191 7.77 -7.01 -2.62
C PRO A 191 7.83 -8.20 -1.64
N GLY A 192 6.69 -8.66 -1.12
CA GLY A 192 6.60 -9.79 -0.21
C GLY A 192 6.26 -9.44 1.24
N PRO A 193 6.34 -10.44 2.16
CA PRO A 193 5.82 -10.36 3.52
C PRO A 193 6.44 -9.27 4.40
N GLY A 194 7.67 -8.85 4.11
CA GLY A 194 8.33 -7.76 4.85
C GLY A 194 7.85 -6.35 4.48
N HIS A 195 6.98 -6.21 3.48
CA HIS A 195 6.50 -4.91 3.06
C HIS A 195 5.45 -4.36 4.03
N GLU A 196 5.48 -3.03 4.28
CA GLU A 196 4.57 -2.35 5.21
C GLU A 196 3.09 -2.64 4.95
N THR A 197 2.68 -2.71 3.68
CA THR A 197 1.30 -2.95 3.25
C THR A 197 1.07 -4.39 2.74
N TRP A 198 1.82 -5.37 3.23
CA TRP A 198 1.69 -6.77 2.81
C TRP A 198 0.26 -7.30 2.99
N PHE A 199 -0.39 -6.97 4.11
CA PHE A 199 -1.80 -7.32 4.31
C PHE A 199 -2.67 -6.83 3.14
N GLU A 200 -2.54 -5.56 2.75
CA GLU A 200 -3.30 -5.00 1.64
C GLU A 200 -3.06 -5.73 0.33
N HIS A 201 -1.79 -6.10 0.04
CA HIS A 201 -1.44 -6.78 -1.20
C HIS A 201 -2.13 -8.16 -1.29
N SER A 202 -2.05 -8.96 -0.23
CA SER A 202 -2.68 -10.28 -0.17
C SER A 202 -4.21 -10.18 -0.18
N TYR A 203 -4.77 -9.22 0.55
CA TYR A 203 -6.21 -8.99 0.62
C TYR A 203 -6.79 -8.56 -0.73
N LEU A 204 -6.14 -7.61 -1.42
CA LEU A 204 -6.56 -7.17 -2.75
C LEU A 204 -6.40 -8.26 -3.80
N ALA A 205 -5.32 -9.05 -3.76
CA ALA A 205 -5.13 -10.17 -4.68
C ALA A 205 -6.29 -11.17 -4.55
N THR A 206 -6.63 -11.55 -3.32
CA THR A 206 -7.75 -12.45 -3.04
C THR A 206 -9.09 -11.84 -3.46
N TYR A 207 -9.36 -10.59 -3.07
CA TYR A 207 -10.64 -9.94 -3.33
C TYR A 207 -10.90 -9.69 -4.83
N LEU A 208 -9.85 -9.29 -5.58
CA LEU A 208 -9.95 -9.05 -7.02
C LEU A 208 -9.76 -10.33 -7.85
N GLY A 209 -9.41 -11.47 -7.25
CA GLY A 209 -9.11 -12.72 -7.93
C GLY A 209 -7.84 -12.62 -8.81
N LEU A 210 -6.79 -12.00 -8.29
CA LEU A 210 -5.48 -11.89 -8.92
C LEU A 210 -4.54 -12.95 -8.32
N THR A 211 -3.61 -13.46 -9.13
CA THR A 211 -2.53 -14.30 -8.58
C THR A 211 -1.50 -13.41 -7.88
N LEU A 212 -1.30 -13.60 -6.57
CA LEU A 212 -0.27 -12.89 -5.81
C LEU A 212 1.10 -13.49 -6.14
N VAL A 213 2.03 -12.66 -6.60
CA VAL A 213 3.38 -13.07 -7.02
C VAL A 213 4.45 -12.12 -6.50
N ARG A 214 5.66 -12.64 -6.35
CA ARG A 214 6.89 -11.88 -6.14
C ARG A 214 7.75 -11.92 -7.40
N GLY A 215 8.75 -11.04 -7.52
CA GLY A 215 9.63 -11.03 -8.69
C GLY A 215 10.24 -12.39 -9.03
N GLN A 216 10.61 -13.16 -8.01
CA GLN A 216 11.18 -14.52 -8.16
C GLN A 216 10.18 -15.55 -8.72
N ASP A 217 8.88 -15.30 -8.67
CA ASP A 217 7.85 -16.18 -9.25
C ASP A 217 7.65 -15.93 -10.74
N LEU A 218 8.23 -14.85 -11.27
CA LEU A 218 8.07 -14.41 -12.64
C LEU A 218 9.37 -14.60 -13.44
N GLU A 219 9.20 -14.91 -14.72
CA GLU A 219 10.31 -15.15 -15.63
C GLU A 219 9.98 -14.63 -17.03
N LEU A 220 10.96 -13.97 -17.68
CA LEU A 220 10.88 -13.61 -19.08
C LEU A 220 11.27 -14.81 -19.97
N ARG A 221 10.37 -15.21 -20.88
CA ARG A 221 10.66 -16.19 -21.94
C ARG A 221 10.30 -15.60 -23.30
N GLY A 222 11.30 -15.43 -24.15
CA GLY A 222 11.14 -14.62 -25.34
C GLY A 222 10.83 -13.19 -24.96
N ASP A 223 9.67 -12.69 -25.37
CA ASP A 223 9.17 -11.34 -25.04
C ASP A 223 7.96 -11.36 -24.10
N ARG A 224 7.66 -12.50 -23.46
CA ARG A 224 6.50 -12.63 -22.55
C ARG A 224 6.93 -12.96 -21.12
N ILE A 225 6.18 -12.43 -20.18
CA ILE A 225 6.33 -12.79 -18.75
C ILE A 225 5.50 -14.04 -18.44
N TRP A 226 6.08 -14.95 -17.66
CA TRP A 226 5.45 -16.19 -17.22
C TRP A 226 5.49 -16.28 -15.69
N VAL A 227 4.41 -16.79 -15.10
CA VAL A 227 4.41 -17.25 -13.70
C VAL A 227 4.92 -18.69 -13.69
N ARG A 228 5.94 -18.92 -12.87
CA ARG A 228 6.40 -20.29 -12.55
C ARG A 228 5.47 -20.91 -11.51
N ALA A 229 4.88 -22.02 -11.84
CA ALA A 229 3.92 -22.68 -10.96
C ALA A 229 4.01 -24.20 -11.05
N VAL A 230 3.70 -24.88 -9.92
CA VAL A 230 3.80 -26.34 -9.81
C VAL A 230 2.87 -27.07 -10.77
N SER A 231 1.70 -26.50 -11.05
CA SER A 231 0.72 -27.10 -11.98
C SER A 231 0.99 -26.78 -13.46
N GLY A 232 2.11 -26.14 -13.77
CA GLY A 232 2.50 -25.67 -15.10
C GLY A 232 2.52 -24.14 -15.20
N ASP A 233 3.50 -23.65 -15.96
CA ASP A 233 3.73 -22.23 -16.12
C ASP A 233 2.63 -21.58 -16.98
N ARG A 234 2.28 -20.34 -16.64
CA ARG A 234 1.24 -19.59 -17.33
C ARG A 234 1.74 -18.21 -17.75
N PRO A 235 1.40 -17.72 -18.97
CA PRO A 235 1.73 -16.37 -19.37
C PRO A 235 0.97 -15.35 -18.52
N VAL A 236 1.60 -14.19 -18.30
CA VAL A 236 1.02 -13.03 -17.61
C VAL A 236 0.65 -11.98 -18.65
N ASP A 237 -0.56 -11.46 -18.57
CA ASP A 237 -1.05 -10.43 -19.49
C ASP A 237 -1.15 -9.06 -18.82
N VAL A 238 -1.46 -9.00 -17.50
CA VAL A 238 -1.55 -7.75 -16.75
C VAL A 238 -0.91 -7.92 -15.38
N ILE A 239 -0.08 -6.96 -15.00
CA ILE A 239 0.57 -6.88 -13.68
C ILE A 239 0.06 -5.64 -12.94
N LEU A 240 -0.73 -5.85 -11.86
CA LEU A 240 -0.95 -4.81 -10.86
C LEU A 240 0.28 -4.78 -9.95
N ARG A 241 1.14 -3.79 -10.13
CA ARG A 241 2.39 -3.71 -9.36
C ARG A 241 2.21 -2.98 -8.02
N ARG A 242 2.92 -3.49 -7.03
CA ARG A 242 3.13 -2.84 -5.73
C ARG A 242 4.62 -2.59 -5.47
N VAL A 243 5.42 -2.78 -6.49
CA VAL A 243 6.85 -2.47 -6.54
C VAL A 243 7.03 -1.13 -7.24
N ASN A 244 7.87 -0.25 -6.69
CA ASN A 244 8.16 1.07 -7.27
C ASN A 244 8.83 0.93 -8.64
N ASP A 245 8.66 1.95 -9.50
CA ASP A 245 9.10 1.95 -10.89
C ASP A 245 10.52 1.43 -11.08
N THR A 246 11.48 2.06 -10.43
CA THR A 246 12.91 1.75 -10.58
C THR A 246 13.29 0.35 -10.12
N TRP A 247 12.51 -0.25 -9.21
CA TRP A 247 12.75 -1.59 -8.68
C TRP A 247 12.14 -2.71 -9.52
N CYS A 248 11.37 -2.38 -10.58
CA CYS A 248 10.63 -3.36 -11.36
C CYS A 248 11.52 -4.23 -12.28
N ASP A 249 12.68 -3.75 -12.70
CA ASP A 249 13.56 -4.48 -13.62
C ASP A 249 15.03 -4.24 -13.30
N PRO A 250 15.78 -5.26 -12.83
CA PRO A 250 17.21 -5.14 -12.53
C PRO A 250 18.09 -4.98 -13.77
N LEU A 251 17.64 -5.34 -14.98
CA LEU A 251 18.45 -5.21 -16.20
C LEU A 251 18.37 -3.83 -16.83
N TYR A 252 17.21 -3.18 -16.75
CA TYR A 252 16.94 -1.92 -17.44
C TYR A 252 16.89 -0.71 -16.52
N LEU A 253 16.62 -0.93 -15.21
CA LEU A 253 16.32 0.18 -14.29
C LEU A 253 17.33 0.20 -13.14
N ARG A 254 17.16 -0.65 -12.14
CA ARG A 254 17.98 -0.65 -10.93
C ARG A 254 18.68 -2.00 -10.70
N PRO A 255 20.01 -2.08 -10.92
CA PRO A 255 20.72 -3.37 -11.00
C PRO A 255 20.80 -4.15 -9.67
N ASP A 256 20.62 -3.50 -8.53
CA ASP A 256 20.58 -4.12 -7.20
C ASP A 256 19.18 -4.56 -6.77
N SER A 257 18.16 -4.45 -7.65
CA SER A 257 16.80 -4.85 -7.33
C SER A 257 16.63 -6.37 -7.26
N LEU A 258 16.17 -6.85 -6.11
CA LEU A 258 15.72 -8.24 -5.91
C LEU A 258 14.18 -8.37 -5.94
N LEU A 259 13.46 -7.27 -6.18
CA LEU A 259 11.99 -7.18 -6.12
C LEU A 259 11.34 -7.30 -7.50
N GLY A 260 12.09 -6.96 -8.53
CA GLY A 260 11.62 -6.88 -9.92
C GLY A 260 11.81 -8.18 -10.69
N VAL A 261 11.52 -8.10 -11.98
CA VAL A 261 11.61 -9.20 -12.95
C VAL A 261 12.64 -8.83 -14.01
N PRO A 262 13.73 -9.57 -14.17
CA PRO A 262 14.72 -9.29 -15.20
C PRO A 262 14.11 -9.30 -16.61
N GLY A 263 14.21 -8.17 -17.32
CA GLY A 263 13.67 -8.00 -18.66
C GLY A 263 12.19 -7.64 -18.74
N LEU A 264 11.57 -7.22 -17.63
CA LEU A 264 10.17 -6.78 -17.61
C LEU A 264 9.94 -5.62 -18.58
N VAL A 265 10.87 -4.65 -18.63
CA VAL A 265 10.79 -3.51 -19.56
C VAL A 265 10.72 -3.98 -21.01
N ARG A 266 11.48 -5.02 -21.37
CA ARG A 266 11.43 -5.60 -22.73
C ARG A 266 10.05 -6.17 -23.07
N ALA A 267 9.42 -6.89 -22.16
CA ALA A 267 8.07 -7.41 -22.36
C ALA A 267 7.02 -6.30 -22.51
N VAL A 268 7.18 -5.22 -21.74
CA VAL A 268 6.33 -4.01 -21.84
C VAL A 268 6.53 -3.33 -23.20
N GLN A 269 7.77 -3.14 -23.64
CA GLN A 269 8.10 -2.56 -24.96
C GLN A 269 7.55 -3.41 -26.11
N ALA A 270 7.56 -4.74 -25.96
CA ALA A 270 6.99 -5.66 -26.94
C ALA A 270 5.44 -5.68 -26.92
N GLY A 271 4.81 -4.99 -25.97
CA GLY A 271 3.35 -4.94 -25.83
C GLY A 271 2.71 -6.29 -25.44
N THR A 272 3.47 -7.21 -24.85
CA THR A 272 3.01 -8.55 -24.48
C THR A 272 2.47 -8.63 -23.06
N VAL A 273 2.73 -7.61 -22.24
CA VAL A 273 2.24 -7.46 -20.87
C VAL A 273 1.92 -5.99 -20.60
N ALA A 274 0.82 -5.74 -19.90
CA ALA A 274 0.48 -4.42 -19.38
C ALA A 274 0.85 -4.31 -17.89
N ILE A 275 1.33 -3.14 -17.48
CA ILE A 275 1.64 -2.84 -16.07
C ILE A 275 0.72 -1.72 -15.59
N VAL A 276 0.11 -1.90 -14.45
CA VAL A 276 -0.79 -0.94 -13.77
C VAL A 276 -0.20 -0.53 -12.42
N ASN A 277 0.11 0.75 -12.19
CA ASN A 277 0.17 1.82 -13.19
C ASN A 277 1.43 1.66 -14.04
N PRO A 278 1.45 2.25 -15.25
CA PRO A 278 2.59 2.12 -16.15
C PRO A 278 3.91 2.52 -15.51
N LEU A 279 5.02 1.94 -15.98
CA LEU A 279 6.36 2.36 -15.57
C LEU A 279 6.60 3.81 -15.99
N GLY A 280 7.25 4.58 -15.12
CA GLY A 280 7.45 6.02 -15.29
C GLY A 280 6.32 6.87 -14.68
N ALA A 281 5.24 6.26 -14.17
CA ALA A 281 4.16 6.99 -13.51
C ALA A 281 4.62 7.70 -12.22
N GLY A 282 5.74 7.29 -11.64
CA GLY A 282 6.32 7.91 -10.44
C GLY A 282 6.63 9.39 -10.61
N VAL A 283 6.94 9.85 -11.82
CA VAL A 283 7.18 11.27 -12.10
C VAL A 283 5.99 12.16 -11.74
N LEU A 284 4.76 11.62 -11.79
CA LEU A 284 3.54 12.33 -11.42
C LEU A 284 3.36 12.47 -9.88
N ASN A 285 4.12 11.76 -9.09
CA ASN A 285 4.14 11.93 -7.63
C ASN A 285 4.97 13.14 -7.17
N ASN A 286 5.62 13.84 -8.11
CA ASN A 286 6.43 15.02 -7.79
C ASN A 286 5.58 16.09 -7.11
N PRO A 287 5.88 16.49 -5.86
CA PRO A 287 5.07 17.45 -5.13
C PRO A 287 5.00 18.83 -5.81
N GLY A 288 5.99 19.18 -6.60
CA GLY A 288 6.02 20.46 -7.30
C GLY A 288 5.07 20.53 -8.49
N LEU A 289 4.58 19.38 -9.03
CA LEU A 289 3.54 19.40 -10.06
C LEU A 289 2.29 20.14 -9.61
N LEU A 290 1.99 20.13 -8.31
CA LEU A 290 0.84 20.83 -7.75
C LEU A 290 0.87 22.34 -8.03
N ALA A 291 2.06 22.95 -8.11
CA ALA A 291 2.23 24.37 -8.44
C ALA A 291 1.82 24.69 -9.89
N PHE A 292 1.98 23.73 -10.79
CA PHE A 292 1.71 23.92 -12.21
C PHE A 292 0.33 23.43 -12.64
N LEU A 293 -0.37 22.62 -11.81
CA LEU A 293 -1.63 21.98 -12.19
C LEU A 293 -2.72 22.93 -12.70
N PRO A 294 -2.94 24.14 -12.15
CA PRO A 294 -3.93 25.05 -12.72
C PRO A 294 -3.61 25.44 -14.17
N LYS A 295 -2.34 25.73 -14.47
CA LYS A 295 -1.89 26.06 -15.84
C LYS A 295 -1.98 24.85 -16.77
N ILE A 296 -1.61 23.67 -16.29
CA ILE A 296 -1.69 22.41 -17.02
C ILE A 296 -3.15 22.06 -17.33
N CYS A 297 -4.06 22.21 -16.35
CA CYS A 297 -5.49 21.96 -16.54
C CYS A 297 -6.07 22.86 -17.63
N LYS A 298 -5.72 24.14 -17.59
CA LYS A 298 -6.15 25.10 -18.62
C LYS A 298 -5.61 24.76 -20.01
N HIS A 299 -4.36 24.29 -20.08
CA HIS A 299 -3.72 23.93 -21.36
C HIS A 299 -4.29 22.63 -21.94
N LEU A 300 -4.40 21.57 -21.13
CA LEU A 300 -4.75 20.22 -21.61
C LEU A 300 -6.27 19.98 -21.71
N LEU A 301 -7.07 20.58 -20.82
CA LEU A 301 -8.53 20.42 -20.76
C LEU A 301 -9.30 21.66 -21.21
N GLY A 302 -8.66 22.82 -21.29
CA GLY A 302 -9.35 24.09 -21.54
C GLY A 302 -10.18 24.61 -20.37
N GLU A 303 -10.12 23.97 -19.21
CA GLU A 303 -10.95 24.20 -18.03
C GLU A 303 -10.10 24.73 -16.86
N ASP A 304 -10.78 25.33 -15.89
CA ASP A 304 -10.17 25.67 -14.61
C ASP A 304 -10.20 24.44 -13.68
N LEU A 305 -9.21 24.34 -12.79
CA LEU A 305 -9.10 23.24 -11.85
C LEU A 305 -10.24 23.32 -10.80
N LEU A 306 -11.16 22.33 -10.81
CA LEU A 306 -12.36 22.32 -9.96
C LEU A 306 -12.02 22.09 -8.49
N LEU A 307 -11.07 21.20 -8.19
CA LEU A 307 -10.63 20.88 -6.84
C LEU A 307 -9.21 21.43 -6.65
N PRO A 308 -9.02 22.49 -5.86
CA PRO A 308 -7.71 23.13 -5.71
C PRO A 308 -6.72 22.22 -4.98
N SER A 309 -5.45 22.38 -5.29
CA SER A 309 -4.35 21.86 -4.48
C SER A 309 -4.09 22.76 -3.28
N LEU A 310 -3.45 22.23 -2.25
CA LEU A 310 -2.82 23.06 -1.23
C LEU A 310 -1.81 24.00 -1.92
N ALA A 311 -1.76 25.27 -1.51
CA ALA A 311 -0.86 26.26 -2.10
C ALA A 311 0.57 25.72 -2.09
N THR A 312 1.13 25.58 -3.27
CA THR A 312 2.41 24.92 -3.51
C THR A 312 3.28 25.81 -4.40
N TYR A 313 4.54 25.95 -4.03
CA TYR A 313 5.52 26.83 -4.66
C TYR A 313 6.76 26.03 -5.03
N TRP A 314 7.19 26.12 -6.28
CA TRP A 314 8.48 25.56 -6.69
C TRP A 314 9.55 26.66 -6.60
N CYS A 315 10.57 26.43 -5.78
CA CYS A 315 11.59 27.46 -5.52
C CYS A 315 12.53 27.73 -6.72
N GLY A 316 12.43 26.96 -7.81
CA GLY A 316 13.12 27.29 -9.05
C GLY A 316 12.54 28.51 -9.78
N ASP A 317 11.34 28.96 -9.43
CA ASP A 317 10.78 30.27 -9.82
C ASP A 317 11.26 31.32 -8.81
N GLU A 318 11.88 32.40 -9.29
CA GLU A 318 12.50 33.41 -8.44
C GLU A 318 11.47 34.11 -7.51
N SER A 319 10.28 34.39 -8.03
CA SER A 319 9.22 35.04 -7.26
C SER A 319 8.66 34.11 -6.19
N ALA A 320 8.45 32.84 -6.53
CA ALA A 320 8.01 31.82 -5.59
C ALA A 320 9.07 31.55 -4.52
N CYS A 321 10.35 31.50 -4.89
CA CYS A 321 11.45 31.32 -3.95
C CYS A 321 11.51 32.45 -2.93
N THR A 322 11.44 33.70 -3.37
CA THR A 322 11.42 34.87 -2.48
C THR A 322 10.28 34.77 -1.48
N TYR A 323 9.05 34.50 -1.95
CA TYR A 323 7.89 34.32 -1.08
C TYR A 323 8.10 33.20 -0.05
N VAL A 324 8.64 32.05 -0.46
CA VAL A 324 8.92 30.92 0.43
C VAL A 324 9.92 31.28 1.50
N LEU A 325 11.01 31.97 1.14
CA LEU A 325 12.04 32.38 2.07
C LEU A 325 11.54 33.36 3.13
N ASP A 326 10.61 34.24 2.75
CA ASP A 326 9.97 35.20 3.67
C ASP A 326 8.99 34.52 4.64
N HIS A 327 8.37 33.40 4.23
CA HIS A 327 7.34 32.68 5.00
C HIS A 327 7.77 31.31 5.51
N LEU A 328 9.07 31.04 5.56
CA LEU A 328 9.65 29.71 5.80
C LEU A 328 9.13 29.01 7.07
N GLY A 329 8.87 29.78 8.14
CA GLY A 329 8.34 29.25 9.40
C GLY A 329 6.90 28.72 9.34
N SER A 330 6.16 28.99 8.27
CA SER A 330 4.77 28.51 8.04
C SER A 330 4.66 27.58 6.83
N MET A 331 5.78 27.05 6.35
CA MET A 331 5.85 26.19 5.18
C MET A 331 6.28 24.78 5.51
N VAL A 332 5.77 23.82 4.74
CA VAL A 332 6.30 22.45 4.68
C VAL A 332 7.20 22.33 3.46
N ILE A 333 8.47 22.14 3.69
CA ILE A 333 9.49 22.07 2.63
C ILE A 333 9.74 20.61 2.25
N LYS A 334 9.72 20.35 0.95
CA LYS A 334 9.87 19.02 0.35
C LYS A 334 10.95 19.05 -0.73
N SER A 335 11.59 17.91 -0.97
CA SER A 335 12.43 17.76 -2.15
C SER A 335 11.58 17.73 -3.42
N ALA A 336 11.96 18.46 -4.46
CA ALA A 336 11.40 18.35 -5.80
C ALA A 336 11.80 17.01 -6.48
N PHE A 337 12.91 16.41 -6.01
CA PHE A 337 13.43 15.13 -6.48
C PHE A 337 13.55 14.17 -5.28
N PRO A 338 12.40 13.64 -4.77
CA PRO A 338 12.40 12.86 -3.55
C PRO A 338 13.14 11.53 -3.74
N THR A 339 13.96 11.22 -2.75
CA THR A 339 14.54 9.88 -2.53
C THR A 339 13.75 9.17 -1.42
N PRO A 340 13.91 7.85 -1.22
CA PRO A 340 13.24 7.13 -0.13
C PRO A 340 13.44 7.75 1.25
N ASP A 341 14.58 8.41 1.47
CA ASP A 341 14.96 9.04 2.75
C ASP A 341 14.59 10.53 2.83
N SER A 342 13.89 11.06 1.81
CA SER A 342 13.50 12.47 1.78
C SER A 342 12.29 12.72 2.67
N ALA A 343 12.51 13.13 3.92
CA ALA A 343 11.46 13.58 4.82
C ALA A 343 11.00 15.00 4.49
N SER A 344 9.73 15.30 4.75
CA SER A 344 9.22 16.66 4.74
C SER A 344 9.74 17.44 5.95
N ILE A 345 10.11 18.70 5.75
CA ILE A 345 10.64 19.59 6.80
C ILE A 345 9.55 20.61 7.13
N HIS A 346 9.04 20.59 8.34
CA HIS A 346 8.05 21.53 8.82
C HIS A 346 8.74 22.76 9.40
N GLY A 347 8.57 23.93 8.77
CA GLY A 347 9.18 25.18 9.22
C GLY A 347 8.75 25.57 10.63
N SER A 348 7.49 25.31 10.99
CA SER A 348 6.93 25.58 12.32
C SER A 348 7.59 24.81 13.48
N THR A 349 8.27 23.70 13.18
CA THR A 349 8.97 22.89 14.19
C THR A 349 10.44 23.27 14.39
N LEU A 350 10.97 24.18 13.56
CA LEU A 350 12.37 24.58 13.58
C LEU A 350 12.58 25.82 14.47
N ASP A 351 13.72 25.85 15.15
CA ASP A 351 14.23 27.05 15.78
C ASP A 351 14.87 28.01 14.77
N GLN A 352 15.29 29.18 15.23
CA GLN A 352 15.88 30.20 14.36
C GLN A 352 17.12 29.73 13.61
N ALA A 353 17.96 28.90 14.25
CA ALA A 353 19.16 28.34 13.62
C ALA A 353 18.80 27.31 12.55
N GLY A 354 17.80 26.48 12.81
CA GLY A 354 17.24 25.52 11.85
C GLY A 354 16.64 26.20 10.62
N LEU A 355 15.87 27.27 10.82
CA LEU A 355 15.31 28.08 9.73
C LEU A 355 16.40 28.74 8.88
N GLU A 356 17.45 29.27 9.49
CA GLU A 356 18.57 29.87 8.75
C GLU A 356 19.37 28.82 7.96
N SER A 357 19.61 27.64 8.54
CA SER A 357 20.22 26.50 7.83
C SER A 357 19.36 26.07 6.63
N LEU A 358 18.04 25.97 6.80
CA LEU A 358 17.12 25.63 5.73
C LEU A 358 17.10 26.70 4.63
N ARG A 359 17.12 27.99 5.00
CA ARG A 359 17.23 29.12 4.07
C ARG A 359 18.47 29.01 3.19
N GLN A 360 19.62 28.72 3.77
CA GLN A 360 20.89 28.55 3.04
C GLN A 360 20.84 27.36 2.08
N ARG A 361 20.21 26.24 2.50
CA ARG A 361 20.02 25.06 1.65
C ARG A 361 19.13 25.36 0.46
N ILE A 362 18.03 26.08 0.65
CA ILE A 362 17.11 26.46 -0.45
C ILE A 362 17.83 27.42 -1.40
N THR A 363 18.49 28.46 -0.88
CA THR A 363 19.20 29.46 -1.71
C THR A 363 20.34 28.84 -2.52
N SER A 364 21.02 27.80 -2.00
CA SER A 364 22.12 27.14 -2.71
C SER A 364 21.65 26.32 -3.93
N LYS A 365 20.44 25.76 -3.88
CA LYS A 365 19.86 24.93 -4.96
C LYS A 365 18.34 25.10 -5.02
N PRO A 366 17.84 26.27 -5.46
CA PRO A 366 16.41 26.57 -5.39
C PRO A 366 15.53 25.56 -6.12
N SER A 367 15.91 25.13 -7.33
CA SER A 367 15.13 24.19 -8.15
C SER A 367 14.94 22.80 -7.51
N HIS A 368 15.71 22.45 -6.48
CA HIS A 368 15.58 21.20 -5.75
C HIS A 368 14.48 21.22 -4.68
N TRP A 369 13.84 22.37 -4.44
CA TRP A 369 12.92 22.54 -3.33
C TRP A 369 11.53 22.96 -3.76
N VAL A 370 10.55 22.40 -3.07
CA VAL A 370 9.14 22.73 -3.18
C VAL A 370 8.65 23.07 -1.78
N ALA A 371 7.89 24.14 -1.67
CA ALA A 371 7.22 24.53 -0.43
C ALA A 371 5.71 24.38 -0.58
N GLN A 372 5.06 23.89 0.45
CA GLN A 372 3.61 23.93 0.60
C GLN A 372 3.25 24.75 1.85
N GLU A 373 2.18 25.52 1.79
CA GLU A 373 1.66 26.15 3.00
C GLU A 373 1.27 25.08 4.02
N GLU A 374 1.56 25.33 5.29
CA GLU A 374 1.15 24.41 6.34
C GLU A 374 -0.38 24.47 6.50
N CYS A 375 -1.05 23.34 6.38
CA CYS A 375 -2.49 23.24 6.44
C CYS A 375 -2.93 22.84 7.86
N THR A 376 -3.74 23.68 8.49
CA THR A 376 -4.50 23.25 9.67
C THR A 376 -5.64 22.37 9.20
N HIS A 377 -5.50 21.06 9.38
CA HIS A 377 -6.51 20.09 8.97
C HIS A 377 -7.78 20.20 9.82
N SER A 378 -8.94 19.94 9.23
CA SER A 378 -10.17 19.80 10.01
C SER A 378 -10.07 18.68 11.02
N VAL A 379 -10.79 18.81 12.13
CA VAL A 379 -10.84 17.83 13.20
C VAL A 379 -12.08 16.95 13.10
N VAL A 380 -11.95 15.71 13.52
CA VAL A 380 -13.04 14.73 13.62
C VAL A 380 -13.11 14.15 15.03
N PRO A 381 -14.32 13.78 15.50
CA PRO A 381 -14.46 13.06 16.75
C PRO A 381 -13.86 11.68 16.61
N ALA A 382 -13.24 11.20 17.69
CA ALA A 382 -12.67 9.86 17.79
C ALA A 382 -12.96 9.28 19.17
N TRP A 383 -12.99 7.94 19.24
CA TRP A 383 -13.13 7.21 20.50
C TRP A 383 -11.81 6.56 20.86
N GLN A 384 -11.16 7.03 21.91
CA GLN A 384 -9.85 6.53 22.35
C GLN A 384 -9.81 6.35 23.85
N ASN A 385 -9.40 5.17 24.30
CA ASN A 385 -9.22 4.85 25.73
C ASN A 385 -10.46 5.14 26.59
N GLY A 386 -11.66 4.97 26.04
CA GLY A 386 -12.91 5.24 26.76
C GLY A 386 -13.37 6.69 26.77
N GLU A 387 -12.77 7.55 25.95
CA GLU A 387 -13.07 8.98 25.91
C GLU A 387 -13.32 9.49 24.48
N HIS A 388 -14.17 10.51 24.38
CA HIS A 388 -14.37 11.26 23.15
C HIS A 388 -13.27 12.32 22.99
N VAL A 389 -12.48 12.19 21.94
CA VAL A 389 -11.38 13.12 21.62
C VAL A 389 -11.57 13.73 20.25
N LYS A 390 -10.85 14.83 19.96
CA LYS A 390 -10.80 15.45 18.64
C LYS A 390 -9.42 15.23 18.05
N ARG A 391 -9.36 14.90 16.75
CA ARG A 391 -8.10 14.65 16.02
C ARG A 391 -8.13 15.26 14.64
N HIS A 392 -7.01 15.79 14.19
CA HIS A 392 -6.82 16.21 12.80
C HIS A 392 -6.91 15.02 11.85
N MET A 393 -7.51 15.21 10.67
CA MET A 393 -7.70 14.15 9.70
C MET A 393 -7.19 14.48 8.30
N VAL A 394 -6.78 13.45 7.58
CA VAL A 394 -6.52 13.44 6.13
C VAL A 394 -7.27 12.26 5.52
N LEU A 395 -8.02 12.53 4.45
CA LEU A 395 -8.74 11.51 3.70
C LEU A 395 -7.91 11.08 2.48
N ARG A 396 -7.70 9.77 2.31
CA ARG A 396 -7.24 9.21 1.03
C ARG A 396 -8.40 8.53 0.33
N THR A 397 -8.73 9.00 -0.87
CA THR A 397 -9.68 8.34 -1.75
C THR A 397 -9.04 7.93 -3.08
N PHE A 398 -9.76 7.18 -3.91
CA PHE A 398 -9.19 6.55 -5.09
C PHE A 398 -10.08 6.74 -6.31
N ALA A 399 -9.46 6.94 -7.46
CA ALA A 399 -10.09 6.89 -8.77
C ALA A 399 -9.61 5.66 -9.55
N CYS A 400 -10.50 5.00 -10.29
CA CYS A 400 -10.13 4.01 -11.30
C CYS A 400 -10.85 4.29 -12.61
N GLY A 401 -10.17 4.02 -13.74
CA GLY A 401 -10.74 4.25 -15.07
C GLY A 401 -9.70 4.59 -16.12
N ASN A 402 -10.18 5.12 -17.24
CA ASN A 402 -9.35 5.50 -18.38
C ASN A 402 -9.97 6.69 -19.13
N LEU A 403 -9.21 7.25 -20.09
CA LEU A 403 -9.64 8.42 -20.87
C LEU A 403 -10.80 8.15 -21.85
N ARG A 404 -11.16 6.89 -22.12
CA ARG A 404 -12.27 6.53 -23.02
C ARG A 404 -13.59 6.38 -22.30
N THR A 405 -13.57 5.70 -21.14
CA THR A 405 -14.77 5.37 -20.36
C THR A 405 -15.00 6.30 -19.18
N GLY A 406 -14.05 7.20 -18.93
CA GLY A 406 -14.02 8.11 -17.78
C GLY A 406 -13.53 7.41 -16.51
N TYR A 407 -13.43 8.20 -15.44
CA TYR A 407 -12.99 7.76 -14.13
C TYR A 407 -14.16 7.60 -13.17
N ARG A 408 -14.03 6.68 -12.22
CA ARG A 408 -14.96 6.45 -11.12
C ARG A 408 -14.25 6.65 -9.81
N ILE A 409 -14.82 7.45 -8.93
CA ILE A 409 -14.29 7.70 -7.59
C ILE A 409 -14.85 6.66 -6.62
N MET A 410 -14.02 6.15 -5.72
CA MET A 410 -14.44 5.28 -4.63
C MET A 410 -15.41 6.05 -3.72
N PRO A 411 -16.66 5.58 -3.49
CA PRO A 411 -17.58 6.27 -2.59
C PRO A 411 -17.19 6.01 -1.13
N GLY A 412 -16.07 6.59 -0.73
CA GLY A 412 -15.40 6.40 0.54
C GLY A 412 -13.90 6.61 0.44
N GLY A 413 -13.16 6.00 1.36
CA GLY A 413 -11.72 6.09 1.38
C GLY A 413 -11.12 5.64 2.70
N LEU A 414 -9.83 5.82 2.84
CA LEU A 414 -9.07 5.61 4.06
C LEU A 414 -8.84 6.97 4.73
N THR A 415 -9.64 7.31 5.74
CA THR A 415 -9.32 8.46 6.58
C THR A 415 -8.27 8.06 7.60
N ARG A 416 -7.29 8.92 7.78
CA ARG A 416 -6.25 8.81 8.81
C ARG A 416 -6.36 10.00 9.74
N MET A 417 -6.08 9.80 11.02
CA MET A 417 -6.05 10.88 12.00
C MET A 417 -4.75 10.83 12.81
N GLY A 418 -4.33 12.00 13.30
CA GLY A 418 -3.14 12.15 14.15
C GLY A 418 -3.30 11.45 15.49
N VAL A 419 -2.18 11.13 16.13
CA VAL A 419 -2.12 10.48 17.44
C VAL A 419 -2.52 11.45 18.56
N SER A 420 -2.15 12.72 18.41
CA SER A 420 -2.45 13.79 19.38
C SER A 420 -3.27 14.92 18.76
N GLU A 421 -3.85 15.79 19.61
CA GLU A 421 -4.64 16.95 19.19
C GLU A 421 -3.81 18.03 18.48
N HIS A 422 -2.52 18.09 18.80
CA HIS A 422 -1.60 19.12 18.27
C HIS A 422 -0.77 18.63 17.08
N GLU A 423 -0.92 17.36 16.70
CA GLU A 423 -0.13 16.78 15.63
C GLU A 423 -0.75 17.07 14.26
N LEU A 424 -0.07 17.92 13.49
CA LEU A 424 -0.47 18.27 12.12
C LEU A 424 -0.02 17.22 11.09
N VAL A 425 0.96 16.38 11.44
CA VAL A 425 1.45 15.32 10.56
C VAL A 425 0.59 14.08 10.75
N VAL A 426 -0.17 13.71 9.74
CA VAL A 426 -1.05 12.54 9.76
C VAL A 426 -0.46 11.42 8.91
N SER A 427 0.30 10.52 9.54
CA SER A 427 0.96 9.40 8.86
C SER A 427 0.74 8.08 9.63
N ASN A 428 0.52 6.98 8.90
CA ASN A 428 0.44 5.66 9.52
C ASN A 428 1.81 5.18 10.06
N GLN A 429 2.92 5.66 9.47
CA GLN A 429 4.26 5.34 9.94
C GLN A 429 4.53 5.94 11.32
N ASP A 430 3.93 7.11 11.59
CA ASP A 430 4.06 7.82 12.87
C ASP A 430 2.95 7.40 13.89
N GLY A 431 2.26 6.28 13.65
CA GLY A 431 1.27 5.75 14.57
C GLY A 431 -0.16 6.25 14.35
N GLY A 432 -0.43 6.94 13.25
CA GLY A 432 -1.76 7.46 12.91
C GLY A 432 -2.84 6.38 12.92
N ILE A 433 -4.04 6.73 13.39
CA ILE A 433 -5.18 5.83 13.52
C ILE A 433 -6.08 5.98 12.29
N SER A 434 -6.57 4.86 11.77
CA SER A 434 -7.49 4.86 10.63
C SER A 434 -8.95 5.01 11.06
N LYS A 435 -9.78 5.51 10.14
CA LYS A 435 -11.24 5.56 10.27
C LYS A 435 -11.88 5.10 8.98
N ASP A 436 -13.05 4.48 9.07
CA ASP A 436 -13.88 4.28 7.88
C ASP A 436 -14.50 5.60 7.42
N THR A 437 -14.75 5.73 6.14
CA THR A 437 -15.32 6.93 5.51
C THR A 437 -16.65 6.57 4.85
N TRP A 438 -17.74 7.02 5.42
CA TRP A 438 -19.11 6.72 4.97
C TRP A 438 -19.66 7.85 4.10
N ILE A 439 -20.01 7.52 2.88
CA ILE A 439 -20.77 8.42 2.01
C ILE A 439 -22.22 7.98 2.07
N LEU A 440 -23.09 8.89 2.50
CA LEU A 440 -24.52 8.63 2.60
C LEU A 440 -25.17 8.65 1.21
N SER A 441 -26.02 7.71 0.93
CA SER A 441 -26.83 7.69 -0.29
C SER A 441 -28.01 8.67 -0.14
N SER A 442 -28.32 9.40 -1.19
CA SER A 442 -29.55 10.22 -1.26
C SER A 442 -30.81 9.37 -1.50
N GLU A 443 -30.65 8.16 -2.03
CA GLU A 443 -31.70 7.18 -2.24
C GLU A 443 -31.25 5.83 -1.69
N PRO A 444 -32.17 5.03 -1.09
CA PRO A 444 -31.82 3.68 -0.67
C PRO A 444 -31.30 2.89 -1.88
N GLU A 445 -30.07 2.40 -1.81
CA GLU A 445 -29.58 1.42 -2.79
C GLU A 445 -30.53 0.24 -2.78
N ARG A 446 -31.35 0.10 -3.83
CA ARG A 446 -32.23 -1.06 -3.98
C ARG A 446 -31.34 -2.30 -3.98
N GLU A 447 -31.50 -3.15 -2.99
CA GLU A 447 -30.93 -4.49 -2.95
C GLU A 447 -31.38 -5.28 -4.19
N ARG A 448 -30.71 -5.09 -5.30
CA ARG A 448 -30.66 -6.15 -6.30
C ARG A 448 -29.74 -7.21 -5.69
N LEU A 449 -30.37 -8.11 -4.95
CA LEU A 449 -29.80 -9.37 -4.51
C LEU A 449 -29.41 -10.20 -5.75
N ASN A 450 -28.34 -9.81 -6.41
CA ASN A 450 -27.60 -10.74 -7.26
C ASN A 450 -26.76 -11.61 -6.30
N ARG A 451 -27.41 -12.64 -5.71
CA ARG A 451 -26.73 -13.72 -4.97
C ARG A 451 -25.58 -14.32 -5.79
N ASP A 452 -25.67 -14.28 -7.10
CA ASP A 452 -24.62 -14.76 -8.01
C ASP A 452 -23.36 -13.88 -8.02
N ALA A 453 -23.44 -12.64 -7.57
CA ALA A 453 -22.32 -11.71 -7.61
C ALA A 453 -21.38 -11.78 -6.39
N VAL A 454 -21.88 -12.26 -5.24
CA VAL A 454 -21.03 -12.49 -4.05
C VAL A 454 -20.24 -13.79 -4.18
N LEU A 455 -20.83 -14.79 -4.86
CA LEU A 455 -20.20 -16.09 -5.12
C LEU A 455 -19.27 -16.06 -6.35
N SER A 456 -19.50 -15.19 -7.33
CA SER A 456 -18.67 -15.13 -8.55
C SER A 456 -17.35 -14.37 -8.39
N VAL A 457 -17.15 -13.60 -7.31
CA VAL A 457 -15.87 -12.96 -7.03
C VAL A 457 -14.86 -13.95 -6.42
N GLY A 458 -15.34 -15.02 -5.74
CA GLY A 458 -14.48 -15.98 -5.04
C GLY A 458 -14.31 -17.36 -5.70
N MET A 459 -15.08 -17.68 -6.74
CA MET A 459 -15.05 -19.04 -7.31
C MET A 459 -14.92 -19.03 -8.84
N GLN A 460 -13.79 -18.57 -9.35
CA GLN A 460 -13.27 -19.26 -10.53
C GLN A 460 -12.55 -20.50 -10.00
N THR A 461 -13.24 -21.65 -10.04
CA THR A 461 -12.66 -22.98 -9.94
C THR A 461 -11.86 -23.35 -11.20
N GLY A 462 -11.03 -22.43 -11.66
CA GLY A 462 -9.86 -22.78 -12.42
C GLY A 462 -8.82 -23.20 -11.38
N THR A 463 -8.26 -24.37 -11.49
CA THR A 463 -7.15 -24.86 -10.67
C THR A 463 -6.19 -23.71 -10.41
N SER A 464 -6.29 -23.13 -9.21
CA SER A 464 -5.43 -22.05 -8.76
C SER A 464 -4.03 -22.62 -8.67
N SER A 465 -3.25 -22.36 -9.71
CA SER A 465 -1.87 -22.78 -9.79
C SER A 465 -1.10 -22.03 -8.72
N LEU A 466 -0.60 -22.73 -7.71
CA LEU A 466 0.22 -22.12 -6.66
C LEU A 466 1.56 -21.68 -7.25
N PRO A 467 1.95 -20.41 -7.06
CA PRO A 467 3.29 -19.94 -7.40
C PRO A 467 4.36 -20.77 -6.70
N ALA A 468 5.53 -20.90 -7.33
CA ALA A 468 6.63 -21.73 -6.80
C ALA A 468 7.03 -21.32 -5.38
N ALA A 469 7.13 -20.02 -5.11
CA ALA A 469 7.47 -19.51 -3.78
C ALA A 469 6.40 -19.80 -2.71
N ALA A 470 5.12 -19.83 -3.08
CA ALA A 470 4.06 -20.23 -2.16
C ALA A 470 4.16 -21.71 -1.79
N THR A 471 4.45 -22.56 -2.78
CA THR A 471 4.66 -24.01 -2.55
C THR A 471 5.88 -24.27 -1.67
N GLU A 472 6.97 -23.55 -1.91
CA GLU A 472 8.17 -23.61 -1.07
C GLU A 472 7.85 -23.18 0.37
N SER A 473 7.11 -22.08 0.56
CA SER A 473 6.68 -21.63 1.88
C SER A 473 5.80 -22.64 2.61
N LEU A 474 4.89 -23.34 1.91
CA LEU A 474 4.09 -24.44 2.46
C LEU A 474 4.97 -25.62 2.91
N PHE A 475 5.91 -26.03 2.07
CA PHE A 475 6.86 -27.12 2.40
C PHE A 475 7.67 -26.78 3.66
N TRP A 476 8.27 -25.59 3.71
CA TRP A 476 9.07 -25.18 4.85
C TRP A 476 8.24 -24.95 6.12
N SER A 477 7.01 -24.47 6.00
CA SER A 477 6.08 -24.38 7.15
C SER A 477 5.86 -25.75 7.78
N GLY A 478 5.58 -26.77 6.97
CA GLY A 478 5.46 -28.15 7.45
C GLY A 478 6.74 -28.67 8.12
N ARG A 479 7.89 -28.40 7.52
CA ARG A 479 9.20 -28.83 8.05
C ARG A 479 9.54 -28.17 9.39
N TYR A 480 9.34 -26.86 9.52
CA TYR A 480 9.62 -26.14 10.77
C TYR A 480 8.64 -26.55 11.88
N LEU A 481 7.35 -26.71 11.55
CA LEU A 481 6.36 -27.20 12.50
C LEU A 481 6.72 -28.59 13.04
N GLU A 482 7.05 -29.53 12.14
CA GLU A 482 7.42 -30.89 12.50
C GLU A 482 8.66 -30.91 13.40
N ARG A 483 9.70 -30.16 13.06
CA ARG A 483 10.93 -30.05 13.85
C ARG A 483 10.64 -29.50 15.25
N ALA A 484 9.90 -28.40 15.34
CA ALA A 484 9.53 -27.80 16.64
C ALA A 484 8.74 -28.79 17.51
N LEU A 485 7.74 -29.49 16.94
CA LEU A 485 6.94 -30.48 17.65
C LEU A 485 7.77 -31.66 18.14
N VAL A 486 8.68 -32.20 17.31
CA VAL A 486 9.57 -33.28 17.69
C VAL A 486 10.49 -32.87 18.84
N LEU A 487 11.12 -31.69 18.74
CA LEU A 487 11.98 -31.15 19.78
C LEU A 487 11.22 -30.94 21.10
N ILE A 488 10.02 -30.36 21.06
CA ILE A 488 9.20 -30.15 22.25
C ILE A 488 8.81 -31.48 22.91
N ARG A 489 8.37 -32.48 22.13
CA ARG A 489 8.00 -33.79 22.65
C ARG A 489 9.18 -34.48 23.31
N ARG A 490 10.34 -34.56 22.63
CA ARG A 490 11.56 -35.19 23.17
C ARG A 490 12.11 -34.44 24.37
N LEU A 491 12.05 -33.12 24.38
CA LEU A 491 12.48 -32.33 25.52
C LEU A 491 11.61 -32.60 26.77
N ARG A 492 10.28 -32.75 26.59
CA ARG A 492 9.38 -33.13 27.69
C ARG A 492 9.72 -34.49 28.26
N GLU A 493 10.07 -35.48 27.42
CA GLU A 493 10.52 -36.81 27.86
C GLU A 493 11.79 -36.71 28.70
N VAL A 494 12.82 -36.01 28.19
CA VAL A 494 14.09 -35.81 28.92
C VAL A 494 13.91 -35.09 30.24
N LEU A 495 13.00 -34.13 30.31
CA LEU A 495 12.74 -33.37 31.56
C LEU A 495 11.88 -34.12 32.60
N ALA A 496 11.02 -35.05 32.14
CA ALA A 496 10.12 -35.81 32.98
C ALA A 496 10.69 -37.12 33.53
N LEU A 497 11.65 -37.74 32.79
CA LEU A 497 12.22 -39.03 33.14
C LEU A 497 13.53 -38.90 33.93
N ASP A 498 13.93 -40.00 34.58
CA ASP A 498 15.26 -40.09 35.19
C ASP A 498 16.35 -40.08 34.08
N PRO A 499 17.45 -39.33 34.25
CA PRO A 499 18.54 -39.30 33.25
C PRO A 499 19.15 -40.65 32.93
N GLU A 500 19.04 -41.64 33.82
CA GLU A 500 19.52 -43.00 33.58
C GLU A 500 18.53 -43.89 32.80
N ASP A 501 17.29 -43.41 32.58
CA ASP A 501 16.29 -44.11 31.81
C ASP A 501 16.69 -44.20 30.33
N SER A 502 16.55 -45.37 29.72
CA SER A 502 16.88 -45.61 28.32
C SER A 502 16.09 -44.67 27.37
N LEU A 503 14.81 -44.41 27.67
CA LEU A 503 13.98 -43.51 26.88
C LEU A 503 14.45 -42.04 26.98
N ALA A 504 14.92 -41.63 28.17
CA ALA A 504 15.50 -40.32 28.37
C ALA A 504 16.80 -40.14 27.57
N GLN A 505 17.63 -41.18 27.54
CA GLN A 505 18.90 -41.20 26.78
C GLN A 505 18.65 -41.17 25.26
N GLU A 506 17.70 -41.99 24.76
CA GLU A 506 17.30 -41.97 23.35
C GLU A 506 16.73 -40.61 22.94
N SER A 507 15.88 -40.01 23.76
CA SER A 507 15.30 -38.69 23.51
C SER A 507 16.36 -37.60 23.55
N SER A 508 17.33 -37.67 24.46
CA SER A 508 18.48 -36.76 24.53
C SER A 508 19.36 -36.85 23.28
N ALA A 509 19.63 -38.05 22.79
CA ALA A 509 20.37 -38.25 21.55
C ALA A 509 19.61 -37.71 20.33
N ALA A 510 18.29 -37.94 20.29
CA ALA A 510 17.42 -37.40 19.22
C ALA A 510 17.39 -35.88 19.20
N ILE A 511 17.34 -35.21 20.37
CA ILE A 511 17.42 -33.74 20.47
C ILE A 511 18.78 -33.26 19.95
N SER A 512 19.87 -33.91 20.34
CA SER A 512 21.22 -33.55 19.88
C SER A 512 21.34 -33.61 18.36
N CYS A 513 20.79 -34.65 17.75
CA CYS A 513 20.75 -34.80 16.29
C CYS A 513 19.86 -33.73 15.62
N ALA A 514 18.63 -33.56 16.10
CA ALA A 514 17.63 -32.63 15.52
C ALA A 514 18.03 -31.16 15.68
N SER A 515 18.72 -30.80 16.75
CA SER A 515 19.19 -29.45 17.03
C SER A 515 20.56 -29.11 16.43
N GLY A 516 21.14 -30.00 15.65
CA GLY A 516 22.47 -29.79 15.05
C GLY A 516 23.60 -29.68 16.09
N GLY A 517 23.47 -30.39 17.21
CA GLY A 517 24.47 -30.39 18.28
C GLY A 517 24.33 -29.30 19.34
N LEU A 518 23.24 -28.50 19.34
CA LEU A 518 22.96 -27.54 20.40
C LEU A 518 22.71 -28.18 21.76
N TRP A 519 22.30 -29.42 21.75
CA TRP A 519 22.09 -30.24 22.92
C TRP A 519 23.18 -31.30 23.06
N ASN A 520 23.87 -31.30 24.19
CA ASN A 520 24.84 -32.35 24.48
C ASN A 520 24.17 -33.47 25.27
N ALA A 521 24.00 -34.63 24.63
CA ALA A 521 23.35 -35.79 25.24
C ALA A 521 24.08 -36.32 26.49
N SER A 522 25.37 -36.04 26.65
CA SER A 522 26.19 -36.44 27.80
C SER A 522 26.12 -35.50 28.99
N ALA A 523 25.50 -34.33 28.82
CA ALA A 523 25.41 -33.32 29.87
C ALA A 523 24.12 -33.47 30.67
N ILE A 524 24.21 -33.49 32.01
CA ILE A 524 23.06 -33.56 32.92
C ILE A 524 22.35 -32.19 32.91
N ARG A 525 21.33 -32.02 32.08
CA ARG A 525 20.37 -30.89 32.02
C ARG A 525 20.99 -29.48 32.17
N PRO A 526 21.93 -29.10 31.29
CA PRO A 526 22.60 -27.81 31.40
C PRO A 526 21.62 -26.68 31.09
N LYS A 527 21.39 -25.80 32.08
CA LYS A 527 20.42 -24.67 31.98
C LYS A 527 20.72 -23.74 30.78
N GLU A 528 21.98 -23.52 30.45
CA GLU A 528 22.39 -22.71 29.30
C GLU A 528 22.00 -23.32 27.96
N GLN A 529 22.19 -24.63 27.78
CA GLN A 529 21.80 -25.32 26.56
C GLN A 529 20.28 -25.37 26.41
N LEU A 530 19.56 -25.57 27.52
CA LEU A 530 18.10 -25.52 27.53
C LEU A 530 17.59 -24.14 27.10
N SER A 531 18.18 -23.08 27.65
CA SER A 531 17.82 -21.71 27.29
C SER A 531 18.06 -21.43 25.80
N LYS A 532 19.21 -21.82 25.25
CA LYS A 532 19.51 -21.68 23.82
C LYS A 532 18.58 -22.51 22.95
N LEU A 533 18.34 -23.76 23.32
CA LEU A 533 17.47 -24.66 22.55
C LEU A 533 16.02 -24.17 22.48
N VAL A 534 15.52 -23.55 23.55
CA VAL A 534 14.12 -23.16 23.65
C VAL A 534 13.88 -21.72 23.17
N PHE A 535 14.73 -20.76 23.54
CA PHE A 535 14.43 -19.34 23.42
C PHE A 535 15.28 -18.56 22.43
N ASP A 536 16.38 -19.12 21.91
CA ASP A 536 17.27 -18.36 21.05
C ASP A 536 16.89 -18.52 19.57
N ALA A 537 16.14 -17.57 19.04
CA ALA A 537 15.70 -17.55 17.65
C ALA A 537 16.85 -17.30 16.64
N SER A 538 18.03 -16.86 17.09
CA SER A 538 19.18 -16.63 16.21
C SER A 538 19.94 -17.91 15.89
N VAL A 539 19.68 -18.98 16.64
CA VAL A 539 20.42 -20.23 16.54
C VAL A 539 19.62 -21.27 15.77
N ALA A 540 20.09 -21.63 14.58
CA ALA A 540 19.47 -22.66 13.75
C ALA A 540 19.37 -24.01 14.50
N GLY A 541 18.19 -24.62 14.51
CA GLY A 541 17.93 -25.86 15.24
C GLY A 541 17.37 -25.65 16.66
N SER A 542 17.17 -24.42 17.10
CA SER A 542 16.39 -24.11 18.30
C SER A 542 14.89 -24.14 18.01
N ILE A 543 14.07 -24.34 19.07
CA ILE A 543 12.61 -24.28 18.96
C ILE A 543 12.16 -22.86 18.55
N ALA A 544 12.75 -21.82 19.14
CA ALA A 544 12.44 -20.44 18.82
C ALA A 544 12.77 -20.11 17.36
N PHE A 545 13.88 -20.61 16.80
CA PHE A 545 14.23 -20.47 15.41
C PHE A 545 13.18 -21.14 14.48
N ASP A 546 12.80 -22.38 14.78
CA ASP A 546 11.83 -23.11 13.97
C ASP A 546 10.44 -22.43 14.02
N LEU A 547 10.01 -21.93 15.18
CA LEU A 547 8.76 -21.17 15.31
C LEU A 547 8.82 -19.83 14.59
N TYR A 548 9.95 -19.12 14.65
CA TYR A 548 10.14 -17.87 13.90
C TYR A 548 9.96 -18.09 12.39
N TRP A 549 10.64 -19.10 11.84
CA TRP A 549 10.53 -19.40 10.41
C TRP A 549 9.20 -20.02 9.99
N LEU A 550 8.53 -20.74 10.90
CA LEU A 550 7.15 -21.18 10.70
C LEU A 550 6.22 -19.98 10.51
N VAL A 551 6.28 -19.00 11.41
CA VAL A 551 5.48 -17.77 11.32
C VAL A 551 5.82 -16.99 10.05
N TRP A 552 7.11 -16.84 9.73
CA TRP A 552 7.54 -16.14 8.52
C TRP A 552 6.97 -16.76 7.23
N ASN A 553 7.08 -18.09 7.10
CA ASN A 553 6.53 -18.79 5.94
C ASN A 553 4.99 -18.74 5.93
N GLY A 554 4.34 -18.85 7.09
CA GLY A 554 2.90 -18.65 7.23
C GLY A 554 2.44 -17.30 6.72
N ARG A 555 3.12 -16.22 7.09
CA ARG A 555 2.84 -14.87 6.57
C ARG A 555 2.95 -14.80 5.04
N SER A 556 3.89 -15.53 4.45
CA SER A 556 4.04 -15.58 2.98
C SER A 556 2.88 -16.27 2.29
N LEU A 557 2.10 -17.07 3.01
CA LEU A 557 0.95 -17.83 2.52
C LEU A 557 -0.39 -17.07 2.70
N ARG A 558 -0.37 -15.89 3.31
CA ARG A 558 -1.58 -15.07 3.49
C ARG A 558 -2.27 -14.86 2.14
N GLY A 559 -3.59 -15.08 2.10
CA GLY A 559 -4.38 -15.04 0.86
C GLY A 559 -4.43 -16.38 0.08
N ILE A 560 -3.60 -17.36 0.43
CA ILE A 560 -3.62 -18.72 -0.13
C ILE A 560 -4.24 -19.69 0.89
N VAL A 561 -3.89 -19.51 2.15
CA VAL A 561 -4.39 -20.30 3.30
C VAL A 561 -5.39 -19.44 4.06
N GLY A 562 -6.52 -20.01 4.46
CA GLY A 562 -7.55 -19.29 5.21
C GLY A 562 -7.03 -18.71 6.53
N ALA A 563 -7.66 -17.63 7.00
CA ALA A 563 -7.28 -16.93 8.24
C ALA A 563 -7.26 -17.85 9.48
N GLU A 564 -8.06 -18.92 9.47
CA GLU A 564 -8.14 -19.92 10.54
C GLU A 564 -6.82 -20.69 10.78
N ILE A 565 -5.92 -20.74 9.80
CA ILE A 565 -4.62 -21.43 9.92
C ILE A 565 -3.52 -20.44 10.34
N MET A 566 -3.80 -19.15 10.31
CA MET A 566 -2.84 -18.08 10.54
C MET A 566 -2.88 -17.53 11.99
N GLY A 567 -3.91 -17.91 12.78
CA GLY A 567 -4.13 -17.46 14.14
C GLY A 567 -3.35 -18.20 15.21
#